data_75bb2a2468b670a437f04160107a73bb
#
_entry.id   75bb2a2468b670a437f04160107a73bb
#
_cell.length_a   1.000
_cell.length_b   1.000
_cell.length_c   1.000
_cell.angle_alpha   90.00
_cell.angle_beta   90.00
_cell.angle_gamma   90.00
#
_symmetry.space_group_name_H-M   'P 1'
#
loop_
_entity.id
_entity.type
_entity.pdbx_description
1 polymer ?
#
loop_
_entity_poly.entity_id
_entity_poly.type
_entity_poly.pdbx_seq_one_letter_code
_entity_poly.pdbx_strand_id
1 'polypeptide(L)'
;MVHSMANNVSHKLSHTMIRGRTYYTNFRLNDSTTFVRLSLGTDSLKQAEVIMNQIRPFIPLVQNGTMNLEEFKRKMQGYRAATKQDFDNYLLHALERDVDEVKRLPELGQWHRNMNPDHPLTASDTIEAAQGYSEAHFQRMMNGSDQMANEVLASLHMKKLELSKDDLPLANQVGAALDMSRATVAQAYEAFFSKDLLRYSQLIATLQAQLEEQKLKSSPQSIVQANQSFSTVVVY
;
A
#
# COMPACT_ATOMS: atom_id res chain seq x y z
N MET A 1 3.84 -37.72 50.21
CA MET A 1 4.15 -37.30 48.84
C MET A 1 2.83 -37.15 48.06
N VAL A 2 2.41 -35.93 47.85
CA VAL A 2 1.17 -35.66 47.12
C VAL A 2 1.57 -35.32 45.69
N HIS A 3 1.30 -36.20 44.74
CA HIS A 3 1.49 -35.93 43.32
C HIS A 3 0.37 -35.00 42.87
N SER A 4 0.73 -33.73 42.67
CA SER A 4 -0.12 -32.76 41.98
C SER A 4 -0.22 -33.16 40.50
N MET A 5 -1.33 -33.78 40.11
CA MET A 5 -1.69 -33.90 38.69
C MET A 5 -2.11 -32.55 38.18
N ALA A 6 -1.19 -31.88 37.48
CA ALA A 6 -1.52 -30.69 36.70
C ALA A 6 -2.47 -31.11 35.59
N ASN A 7 -3.75 -30.73 35.73
CA ASN A 7 -4.73 -30.82 34.65
C ASN A 7 -4.28 -29.95 33.46
N ASN A 8 -3.59 -30.57 32.50
CA ASN A 8 -3.36 -30.00 31.19
C ASN A 8 -4.70 -29.89 30.45
N VAL A 9 -5.43 -28.81 30.68
CA VAL A 9 -6.54 -28.42 29.82
C VAL A 9 -5.91 -27.98 28.49
N SER A 10 -5.72 -28.95 27.59
CA SER A 10 -5.27 -28.71 26.22
C SER A 10 -6.39 -27.96 25.49
N HIS A 11 -6.31 -26.65 25.45
CA HIS A 11 -7.11 -25.83 24.53
C HIS A 11 -6.73 -26.18 23.09
N LYS A 12 -7.36 -27.19 22.52
CA LYS A 12 -7.21 -27.57 21.12
C LYS A 12 -7.94 -26.56 20.25
N LEU A 13 -7.19 -25.63 19.68
CA LEU A 13 -7.69 -24.81 18.60
C LEU A 13 -7.97 -25.73 17.38
N SER A 14 -9.19 -25.69 16.82
CA SER A 14 -9.58 -26.52 15.68
C SER A 14 -8.65 -26.30 14.48
N HIS A 15 -8.29 -27.38 13.77
CA HIS A 15 -7.39 -27.38 12.63
C HIS A 15 -5.96 -26.90 12.92
N THR A 16 -5.52 -27.05 14.19
CA THR A 16 -4.15 -26.71 14.58
C THR A 16 -3.45 -27.86 15.29
N MET A 17 -2.13 -27.76 15.29
CA MET A 17 -1.23 -28.57 16.12
C MET A 17 -0.10 -27.68 16.67
N ILE A 18 0.51 -28.14 17.75
CA ILE A 18 1.71 -27.53 18.31
C ILE A 18 2.90 -28.43 17.99
N ARG A 19 3.98 -27.81 17.48
CA ARG A 19 5.27 -28.47 17.29
C ARG A 19 6.36 -27.62 17.95
N GLY A 20 6.98 -28.17 18.98
CA GLY A 20 7.81 -27.39 19.87
C GLY A 20 6.96 -26.37 20.64
N ARG A 21 7.21 -25.09 20.44
CA ARG A 21 6.45 -23.97 21.00
C ARG A 21 5.52 -23.30 20.02
N THR A 22 5.61 -23.64 18.72
CA THR A 22 4.92 -22.90 17.64
C THR A 22 3.64 -23.60 17.23
N TYR A 23 2.59 -22.82 16.98
CA TYR A 23 1.33 -23.27 16.39
C TYR A 23 1.47 -23.46 14.89
N TYR A 24 0.84 -24.52 14.35
CA TYR A 24 0.78 -24.86 12.93
C TYR A 24 -0.68 -25.09 12.53
N THR A 25 -1.04 -24.83 11.29
CA THR A 25 -2.26 -25.43 10.72
C THR A 25 -2.10 -26.94 10.69
N ASN A 26 -3.21 -27.68 10.84
CA ASN A 26 -3.21 -29.12 10.71
C ASN A 26 -4.57 -29.59 10.20
N PHE A 27 -4.69 -29.72 8.89
CA PHE A 27 -5.89 -30.26 8.26
C PHE A 27 -5.51 -31.19 7.09
N ARG A 28 -6.40 -32.10 6.73
CA ARG A 28 -6.19 -33.09 5.69
C ARG A 28 -6.81 -32.62 4.39
N LEU A 29 -6.14 -32.88 3.27
CA LEU A 29 -6.74 -32.72 1.95
C LEU A 29 -7.76 -33.83 1.72
N ASN A 30 -8.87 -33.53 1.02
CA ASN A 30 -9.84 -34.53 0.64
C ASN A 30 -9.16 -35.55 -0.29
N ASP A 31 -9.61 -36.80 -0.22
CA ASP A 31 -9.10 -37.91 -1.03
C ASP A 31 -7.59 -38.17 -0.95
N SER A 32 -6.92 -37.65 0.08
CA SER A 32 -5.48 -37.78 0.28
C SER A 32 -5.15 -38.15 1.73
N THR A 33 -4.05 -38.85 1.93
CA THR A 33 -3.44 -39.04 3.25
C THR A 33 -2.59 -37.83 3.69
N THR A 34 -2.43 -36.84 2.81
CA THR A 34 -1.56 -35.67 3.00
C THR A 34 -2.19 -34.66 3.95
N PHE A 35 -1.40 -34.21 4.92
CA PHE A 35 -1.78 -33.13 5.83
C PHE A 35 -1.10 -31.82 5.41
N VAL A 36 -1.87 -30.74 5.42
CA VAL A 36 -1.34 -29.37 5.29
C VAL A 36 -0.91 -28.91 6.66
N ARG A 37 0.39 -28.62 6.81
CA ARG A 37 1.02 -28.16 8.04
C ARG A 37 1.87 -26.94 7.75
N LEU A 38 1.33 -25.76 8.04
CA LEU A 38 2.01 -24.48 7.83
C LEU A 38 2.15 -23.77 9.17
N SER A 39 3.32 -23.18 9.43
CA SER A 39 3.56 -22.46 10.68
C SER A 39 2.68 -21.19 10.73
N LEU A 40 2.07 -20.93 11.89
CA LEU A 40 1.36 -19.68 12.17
C LEU A 40 2.32 -18.58 12.67
N GLY A 41 3.61 -18.90 12.86
CA GLY A 41 4.64 -17.94 13.28
C GLY A 41 4.48 -17.42 14.71
N THR A 42 3.69 -18.11 15.55
CA THR A 42 3.42 -17.68 16.94
C THR A 42 3.37 -18.87 17.91
N ASP A 43 3.76 -18.61 19.13
CA ASP A 43 3.58 -19.50 20.29
C ASP A 43 2.40 -19.08 21.19
N SER A 44 1.80 -17.94 20.90
CA SER A 44 0.63 -17.42 21.63
C SER A 44 -0.67 -18.04 21.11
N LEU A 45 -1.43 -18.69 22.00
CA LEU A 45 -2.75 -19.23 21.68
C LEU A 45 -3.69 -18.14 21.13
N LYS A 46 -3.69 -16.96 21.77
CA LYS A 46 -4.55 -15.82 21.35
C LYS A 46 -4.23 -15.34 19.93
N GLN A 47 -2.94 -15.22 19.60
CA GLN A 47 -2.53 -14.85 18.24
C GLN A 47 -2.84 -15.96 17.23
N ALA A 48 -2.59 -17.23 17.59
CA ALA A 48 -2.93 -18.36 16.75
C ALA A 48 -4.44 -18.40 16.44
N GLU A 49 -5.29 -18.10 17.44
CA GLU A 49 -6.75 -18.03 17.26
C GLU A 49 -7.16 -16.91 16.29
N VAL A 50 -6.57 -15.72 16.41
CA VAL A 50 -6.82 -14.60 15.48
C VAL A 50 -6.45 -15.00 14.05
N ILE A 51 -5.24 -15.56 13.84
CA ILE A 51 -4.81 -16.00 12.51
C ILE A 51 -5.73 -17.10 11.98
N MET A 52 -6.08 -18.09 12.81
CA MET A 52 -6.97 -19.19 12.41
C MET A 52 -8.38 -18.69 12.06
N ASN A 53 -8.91 -17.69 12.74
CA ASN A 53 -10.21 -17.12 12.41
C ASN A 53 -10.19 -16.44 11.02
N GLN A 54 -9.08 -15.86 10.61
CA GLN A 54 -8.90 -15.27 9.28
C GLN A 54 -8.79 -16.33 8.18
N ILE A 55 -8.08 -17.44 8.42
CA ILE A 55 -7.78 -18.44 7.40
C ILE A 55 -8.75 -19.64 7.38
N ARG A 56 -9.49 -19.86 8.45
CA ARG A 56 -10.44 -20.99 8.55
C ARG A 56 -11.47 -21.07 7.41
N PRO A 57 -12.01 -19.95 6.88
CA PRO A 57 -12.92 -19.99 5.74
C PRO A 57 -12.30 -20.58 4.47
N PHE A 58 -10.98 -20.51 4.34
CA PHE A 58 -10.25 -21.01 3.16
C PHE A 58 -9.90 -22.49 3.25
N ILE A 59 -9.94 -23.11 4.45
CA ILE A 59 -9.57 -24.52 4.63
C ILE A 59 -10.42 -25.45 3.74
N PRO A 60 -11.77 -25.32 3.69
CA PRO A 60 -12.58 -26.15 2.81
C PRO A 60 -12.24 -25.97 1.32
N LEU A 61 -11.86 -24.76 0.91
CA LEU A 61 -11.49 -24.49 -0.48
C LEU A 61 -10.17 -25.17 -0.88
N VAL A 62 -9.22 -25.27 0.06
CA VAL A 62 -7.98 -26.04 -0.15
C VAL A 62 -8.26 -27.53 -0.15
N GLN A 63 -9.13 -27.98 0.76
CA GLN A 63 -9.48 -29.40 0.90
C GLN A 63 -10.14 -29.97 -0.36
N ASN A 64 -11.01 -29.19 -1.01
CA ASN A 64 -11.71 -29.61 -2.24
C ASN A 64 -10.99 -29.22 -3.54
N GLY A 65 -9.77 -28.64 -3.45
CA GLY A 65 -8.96 -28.28 -4.61
C GLY A 65 -9.38 -26.98 -5.34
N THR A 66 -10.37 -26.25 -4.81
CA THR A 66 -10.78 -24.95 -5.40
C THR A 66 -9.72 -23.86 -5.19
N MET A 67 -8.96 -23.95 -4.09
CA MET A 67 -7.83 -23.07 -3.80
C MET A 67 -6.55 -23.90 -3.74
N ASN A 68 -5.49 -23.45 -4.41
CA ASN A 68 -4.19 -24.12 -4.34
C ASN A 68 -3.42 -23.72 -3.04
N LEU A 69 -2.40 -24.53 -2.71
CA LEU A 69 -1.67 -24.37 -1.45
C LEU A 69 -0.87 -23.06 -1.40
N GLU A 70 -0.35 -22.58 -2.53
CA GLU A 70 0.41 -21.32 -2.57
C GLU A 70 -0.51 -20.11 -2.33
N GLU A 71 -1.69 -20.12 -2.90
CA GLU A 71 -2.71 -19.11 -2.62
C GLU A 71 -3.12 -19.11 -1.14
N PHE A 72 -3.33 -20.30 -0.55
CA PHE A 72 -3.62 -20.43 0.88
C PHE A 72 -2.48 -19.88 1.76
N LYS A 73 -1.22 -20.16 1.41
CA LYS A 73 -0.06 -19.58 2.10
C LYS A 73 -0.07 -18.06 2.07
N ARG A 74 -0.38 -17.44 0.92
CA ARG A 74 -0.51 -15.99 0.79
C ARG A 74 -1.60 -15.43 1.70
N LYS A 75 -2.77 -16.08 1.74
CA LYS A 75 -3.85 -15.69 2.68
C LYS A 75 -3.39 -15.78 4.14
N MET A 76 -2.66 -16.83 4.51
CA MET A 76 -2.07 -16.97 5.86
C MET A 76 -1.09 -15.84 6.19
N GLN A 77 -0.35 -15.33 5.22
CA GLN A 77 0.59 -14.22 5.37
C GLN A 77 -0.12 -12.86 5.45
N GLY A 78 -1.44 -12.84 5.39
CA GLY A 78 -2.26 -11.63 5.44
C GLY A 78 -2.36 -10.91 4.10
N TYR A 79 -2.05 -11.58 2.99
CA TYR A 79 -2.31 -11.03 1.66
C TYR A 79 -3.81 -10.99 1.38
N ARG A 80 -4.27 -9.89 0.80
CA ARG A 80 -5.63 -9.72 0.30
C ARG A 80 -5.62 -9.07 -1.07
N ALA A 81 -6.67 -9.24 -1.84
CA ALA A 81 -6.82 -8.52 -3.11
C ALA A 81 -6.78 -7.01 -2.89
N ALA A 82 -6.09 -6.31 -3.78
CA ALA A 82 -6.11 -4.87 -3.81
C ALA A 82 -7.52 -4.36 -4.17
N THR A 83 -7.87 -3.21 -3.65
CA THR A 83 -9.13 -2.52 -3.95
C THR A 83 -8.84 -1.13 -4.48
N LYS A 84 -9.80 -0.52 -5.18
CA LYS A 84 -9.68 0.88 -5.59
C LYS A 84 -9.30 1.80 -4.42
N GLN A 85 -9.88 1.54 -3.24
CA GLN A 85 -9.57 2.32 -2.02
C GLN A 85 -8.09 2.24 -1.61
N ASP A 86 -7.40 1.13 -1.88
CA ASP A 86 -5.97 1.01 -1.58
C ASP A 86 -5.13 1.92 -2.49
N PHE A 87 -5.50 2.02 -3.76
CA PHE A 87 -4.89 2.94 -4.72
C PHE A 87 -5.18 4.40 -4.37
N ASP A 88 -6.43 4.72 -4.03
CA ASP A 88 -6.84 6.06 -3.60
C ASP A 88 -6.10 6.49 -2.32
N ASN A 89 -5.98 5.61 -1.34
CA ASN A 89 -5.23 5.86 -0.11
C ASN A 89 -3.72 6.00 -0.36
N TYR A 90 -3.18 5.20 -1.28
CA TYR A 90 -1.78 5.32 -1.65
C TYR A 90 -1.47 6.70 -2.25
N LEU A 91 -2.30 7.16 -3.19
CA LEU A 91 -2.19 8.49 -3.79
C LEU A 91 -2.36 9.58 -2.74
N LEU A 92 -3.38 9.47 -1.88
CA LEU A 92 -3.62 10.43 -0.81
C LEU A 92 -2.39 10.64 0.07
N HIS A 93 -1.80 9.56 0.58
CA HIS A 93 -0.60 9.65 1.43
C HIS A 93 0.62 10.18 0.69
N ALA A 94 0.75 9.90 -0.61
CA ALA A 94 1.82 10.44 -1.41
C ALA A 94 1.68 11.96 -1.59
N LEU A 95 0.47 12.44 -1.90
CA LEU A 95 0.16 13.86 -2.02
C LEU A 95 0.34 14.61 -0.69
N GLU A 96 -0.08 14.02 0.44
CA GLU A 96 0.17 14.59 1.77
C GLU A 96 1.66 14.83 2.01
N ARG A 97 2.47 13.82 1.71
CA ARG A 97 3.93 13.92 1.84
C ARG A 97 4.52 14.99 0.92
N ASP A 98 4.06 15.07 -0.34
CA ASP A 98 4.55 16.04 -1.32
C ASP A 98 4.21 17.48 -0.89
N VAL A 99 2.99 17.72 -0.35
CA VAL A 99 2.60 19.03 0.21
C VAL A 99 3.45 19.37 1.44
N ASP A 100 3.64 18.43 2.35
CA ASP A 100 4.44 18.65 3.56
C ASP A 100 5.91 18.93 3.23
N GLU A 101 6.47 18.21 2.26
CA GLU A 101 7.84 18.41 1.80
C GLU A 101 8.04 19.84 1.30
N VAL A 102 7.18 20.31 0.40
CA VAL A 102 7.28 21.66 -0.17
C VAL A 102 7.06 22.73 0.90
N LYS A 103 6.10 22.58 1.80
CA LYS A 103 5.87 23.54 2.89
C LYS A 103 7.04 23.66 3.85
N ARG A 104 7.80 22.60 4.03
CA ARG A 104 8.97 22.58 4.92
C ARG A 104 10.26 23.05 4.28
N LEU A 105 10.26 23.40 2.98
CA LEU A 105 11.46 23.88 2.30
C LEU A 105 12.18 25.03 3.03
N PRO A 106 11.49 26.04 3.56
CA PRO A 106 12.15 27.11 4.30
C PRO A 106 12.90 26.63 5.56
N GLU A 107 12.46 25.51 6.16
CA GLU A 107 13.08 24.90 7.34
C GLU A 107 14.19 23.93 6.99
N LEU A 108 13.98 23.12 5.93
CA LEU A 108 14.90 22.06 5.50
C LEU A 108 16.13 22.60 4.79
N GLY A 109 16.04 23.79 4.19
CA GLY A 109 17.08 24.36 3.37
C GLY A 109 17.27 23.56 2.07
N GLN A 110 18.46 23.09 1.79
CA GLN A 110 18.81 22.45 0.51
C GLN A 110 18.22 21.04 0.37
N TRP A 111 17.74 20.71 -0.81
CA TRP A 111 17.47 19.37 -1.25
C TRP A 111 18.78 18.56 -1.21
N HIS A 112 18.80 17.38 -0.63
CA HIS A 112 20.00 16.54 -0.52
C HIS A 112 21.16 17.08 0.33
N ARG A 113 20.90 17.92 1.30
CA ARG A 113 21.92 18.46 2.21
C ARG A 113 22.90 17.39 2.77
N ASN A 114 22.47 16.14 2.88
CA ASN A 114 23.22 15.08 3.57
C ASN A 114 23.76 13.98 2.65
N MET A 115 23.59 14.07 1.32
CA MET A 115 24.06 12.99 0.43
C MET A 115 25.59 12.99 0.26
N ASN A 116 26.22 14.15 0.35
CA ASN A 116 27.68 14.26 0.40
C ASN A 116 28.06 15.45 1.29
N PRO A 117 28.42 15.22 2.56
CA PRO A 117 28.76 16.29 3.49
C PRO A 117 30.01 17.09 3.04
N ASP A 118 30.91 16.49 2.27
CA ASP A 118 32.13 17.15 1.78
C ASP A 118 31.88 18.06 0.56
N HIS A 119 30.75 17.82 -0.13
CA HIS A 119 30.34 18.62 -1.30
C HIS A 119 28.84 18.98 -1.19
N PRO A 120 28.47 19.92 -0.32
CA PRO A 120 27.07 20.35 -0.19
C PRO A 120 26.61 21.00 -1.49
N LEU A 121 25.40 20.62 -1.96
CA LEU A 121 24.81 21.23 -3.15
C LEU A 121 24.58 22.73 -2.93
N THR A 122 24.92 23.52 -3.93
CA THR A 122 24.58 24.93 -3.95
C THR A 122 23.13 25.17 -4.36
N ALA A 123 22.63 26.41 -4.21
CA ALA A 123 21.29 26.75 -4.71
C ALA A 123 21.19 26.53 -6.22
N SER A 124 22.29 26.82 -7.00
CA SER A 124 22.32 26.56 -8.44
C SER A 124 22.19 25.10 -8.78
N ASP A 125 22.95 24.22 -8.09
CA ASP A 125 22.87 22.77 -8.30
C ASP A 125 21.46 22.23 -7.97
N THR A 126 20.82 22.80 -6.93
CA THR A 126 19.45 22.44 -6.54
C THR A 126 18.45 22.85 -7.61
N ILE A 127 18.59 24.03 -8.21
CA ILE A 127 17.75 24.50 -9.31
C ILE A 127 17.90 23.59 -10.53
N GLU A 128 19.14 23.32 -10.95
CA GLU A 128 19.41 22.44 -12.09
C GLU A 128 18.85 21.04 -11.89
N ALA A 129 19.06 20.45 -10.71
CA ALA A 129 18.47 19.16 -10.36
C ALA A 129 16.94 19.20 -10.40
N ALA A 130 16.31 20.24 -9.84
CA ALA A 130 14.86 20.40 -9.83
C ALA A 130 14.28 20.51 -11.24
N GLN A 131 14.93 21.27 -12.13
CA GLN A 131 14.55 21.37 -13.54
C GLN A 131 14.63 20.01 -14.24
N GLY A 132 15.73 19.28 -14.06
CA GLY A 132 15.90 17.95 -14.64
C GLY A 132 14.86 16.96 -14.13
N TYR A 133 14.51 16.98 -12.84
CA TYR A 133 13.44 16.13 -12.27
C TYR A 133 12.07 16.51 -12.83
N SER A 134 11.74 17.80 -12.87
CA SER A 134 10.46 18.26 -13.45
C SER A 134 10.31 17.80 -14.89
N GLU A 135 11.33 18.01 -15.72
CA GLU A 135 11.33 17.57 -17.11
C GLU A 135 11.17 16.06 -17.24
N ALA A 136 11.90 15.27 -16.44
CA ALA A 136 11.80 13.81 -16.47
C ALA A 136 10.38 13.32 -16.13
N HIS A 137 9.69 13.95 -15.17
CA HIS A 137 8.30 13.61 -14.84
C HIS A 137 7.34 13.98 -15.97
N PHE A 138 7.48 15.16 -16.59
CA PHE A 138 6.69 15.56 -17.74
C PHE A 138 6.91 14.63 -18.95
N GLN A 139 8.14 14.26 -19.24
CA GLN A 139 8.45 13.33 -20.33
C GLN A 139 7.81 11.96 -20.10
N ARG A 140 7.81 11.45 -18.88
CA ARG A 140 7.11 10.20 -18.55
C ARG A 140 5.61 10.30 -18.82
N MET A 141 4.97 11.38 -18.40
CA MET A 141 3.55 11.62 -18.65
C MET A 141 3.24 11.70 -20.16
N MET A 142 4.04 12.45 -20.91
CA MET A 142 3.82 12.63 -22.35
C MET A 142 4.06 11.34 -23.15
N ASN A 143 5.02 10.53 -22.73
CA ASN A 143 5.39 9.30 -23.43
C ASN A 143 4.62 8.06 -22.94
N GLY A 144 3.73 8.22 -21.95
CA GLY A 144 2.95 7.10 -21.41
C GLY A 144 3.83 6.05 -20.70
N SER A 145 4.85 6.48 -19.97
CA SER A 145 5.75 5.57 -19.27
C SER A 145 5.05 4.86 -18.11
N ASP A 146 5.14 3.54 -18.05
CA ASP A 146 4.61 2.72 -16.97
C ASP A 146 5.49 2.72 -15.70
N GLN A 147 6.57 3.50 -15.69
CA GLN A 147 7.54 3.46 -14.58
C GLN A 147 6.87 3.76 -13.24
N MET A 148 6.13 4.86 -13.14
CA MET A 148 5.46 5.25 -11.89
C MET A 148 4.35 4.27 -11.53
N ALA A 149 3.62 3.72 -12.50
CA ALA A 149 2.63 2.67 -12.27
C ALA A 149 3.28 1.41 -11.65
N ASN A 150 4.44 1.00 -12.16
CA ASN A 150 5.18 -0.12 -11.61
C ASN A 150 5.68 0.15 -10.18
N GLU A 151 6.09 1.37 -9.85
CA GLU A 151 6.44 1.77 -8.49
C GLU A 151 5.24 1.70 -7.54
N VAL A 152 4.06 2.14 -8.01
CA VAL A 152 2.79 2.02 -7.27
C VAL A 152 2.49 0.54 -6.98
N LEU A 153 2.51 -0.30 -8.01
CA LEU A 153 2.24 -1.74 -7.87
C LEU A 153 3.24 -2.42 -6.92
N ALA A 154 4.52 -2.13 -7.05
CA ALA A 154 5.56 -2.66 -6.15
C ALA A 154 5.31 -2.23 -4.69
N SER A 155 4.95 -0.97 -4.47
CA SER A 155 4.68 -0.44 -3.13
C SER A 155 3.44 -1.07 -2.50
N LEU A 156 2.37 -1.29 -3.27
CA LEU A 156 1.15 -1.96 -2.82
C LEU A 156 1.42 -3.44 -2.52
N HIS A 157 2.23 -4.11 -3.35
CA HIS A 157 2.64 -5.49 -3.11
C HIS A 157 3.44 -5.64 -1.79
N MET A 158 4.35 -4.71 -1.51
CA MET A 158 5.07 -4.69 -0.21
C MET A 158 4.13 -4.54 0.98
N LYS A 159 2.94 -3.92 0.81
CA LYS A 159 1.88 -3.86 1.81
C LYS A 159 1.01 -5.13 1.85
N LYS A 160 1.45 -6.22 1.25
CA LYS A 160 0.76 -7.52 1.16
C LYS A 160 -0.58 -7.46 0.41
N LEU A 161 -0.65 -6.64 -0.62
CA LEU A 161 -1.79 -6.61 -1.53
C LEU A 161 -1.50 -7.51 -2.73
N GLU A 162 -2.47 -8.37 -3.05
CA GLU A 162 -2.47 -9.17 -4.28
C GLU A 162 -2.96 -8.31 -5.42
N LEU A 163 -2.13 -8.16 -6.44
CA LEU A 163 -2.39 -7.35 -7.62
C LEU A 163 -2.68 -8.25 -8.82
N SER A 164 -3.64 -7.84 -9.62
CA SER A 164 -4.06 -8.49 -10.85
C SER A 164 -3.72 -7.63 -12.07
N LYS A 165 -3.90 -8.18 -13.26
CA LYS A 165 -3.79 -7.38 -14.50
C LYS A 165 -4.86 -6.30 -14.60
N ASP A 166 -6.01 -6.51 -13.95
CA ASP A 166 -7.12 -5.56 -13.95
C ASP A 166 -6.83 -4.32 -13.08
N ASP A 167 -5.79 -4.37 -12.25
CA ASP A 167 -5.34 -3.25 -11.42
C ASP A 167 -4.42 -2.27 -12.19
N LEU A 168 -3.91 -2.67 -13.36
CA LEU A 168 -2.98 -1.84 -14.15
C LEU A 168 -3.56 -0.49 -14.56
N PRO A 169 -4.83 -0.36 -15.01
CA PRO A 169 -5.42 0.94 -15.31
C PRO A 169 -5.47 1.88 -14.10
N LEU A 170 -5.76 1.36 -12.91
CA LEU A 170 -5.73 2.14 -11.67
C LEU A 170 -4.30 2.56 -11.30
N ALA A 171 -3.34 1.64 -11.44
CA ALA A 171 -1.93 1.96 -11.22
C ALA A 171 -1.43 3.04 -12.16
N ASN A 172 -1.80 3.00 -13.45
CA ASN A 172 -1.46 4.02 -14.43
C ASN A 172 -2.08 5.38 -14.08
N GLN A 173 -3.35 5.40 -13.67
CA GLN A 173 -4.02 6.63 -13.24
C GLN A 173 -3.32 7.26 -12.02
N VAL A 174 -3.00 6.46 -11.02
CA VAL A 174 -2.27 6.90 -9.82
C VAL A 174 -0.85 7.33 -10.19
N GLY A 175 -0.17 6.58 -11.04
CA GLY A 175 1.17 6.91 -11.54
C GLY A 175 1.22 8.25 -12.25
N ALA A 176 0.27 8.54 -13.13
CA ALA A 176 0.19 9.83 -13.82
C ALA A 176 -0.06 11.00 -12.84
N ALA A 177 -0.93 10.80 -11.84
CA ALA A 177 -1.18 11.79 -10.81
C ALA A 177 0.07 12.07 -9.96
N LEU A 178 0.86 11.04 -9.66
CA LEU A 178 2.13 11.15 -8.95
C LEU A 178 3.20 11.85 -9.79
N ASP A 179 3.32 11.53 -11.07
CA ASP A 179 4.27 12.25 -11.96
C ASP A 179 3.93 13.74 -12.01
N MET A 180 2.64 14.10 -12.08
CA MET A 180 2.21 15.52 -12.03
C MET A 180 2.59 16.17 -10.68
N SER A 181 2.29 15.51 -9.56
CA SER A 181 2.62 16.01 -8.23
C SER A 181 4.13 16.21 -8.09
N ARG A 182 4.93 15.22 -8.48
CA ARG A 182 6.38 15.25 -8.40
C ARG A 182 7.01 16.33 -9.29
N ALA A 183 6.48 16.53 -10.50
CA ALA A 183 6.88 17.65 -11.34
C ALA A 183 6.59 18.99 -10.65
N THR A 184 5.42 19.12 -10.01
CA THR A 184 5.04 20.34 -9.28
C THR A 184 5.93 20.57 -8.05
N VAL A 185 6.27 19.51 -7.30
CA VAL A 185 7.25 19.58 -6.19
C VAL A 185 8.58 20.08 -6.70
N ALA A 186 9.13 19.51 -7.77
CA ALA A 186 10.39 19.94 -8.36
C ALA A 186 10.37 21.42 -8.80
N GLN A 187 9.27 21.86 -9.44
CA GLN A 187 9.10 23.28 -9.79
C GLN A 187 9.03 24.18 -8.54
N ALA A 188 8.45 23.69 -7.44
CA ALA A 188 8.42 24.47 -6.20
C ALA A 188 9.83 24.63 -5.60
N TYR A 189 10.67 23.58 -5.68
CA TYR A 189 12.10 23.71 -5.33
C TYR A 189 12.82 24.75 -6.19
N GLU A 190 12.66 24.65 -7.52
CA GLU A 190 13.23 25.63 -8.45
C GLU A 190 12.80 27.07 -8.08
N ALA A 191 11.50 27.30 -7.90
CA ALA A 191 10.96 28.61 -7.58
C ALA A 191 11.48 29.14 -6.24
N PHE A 192 11.55 28.31 -5.20
CA PHE A 192 12.05 28.69 -3.89
C PHE A 192 13.53 29.12 -3.94
N PHE A 193 14.39 28.30 -4.54
CA PHE A 193 15.83 28.57 -4.62
C PHE A 193 16.16 29.67 -5.62
N SER A 194 15.33 29.93 -6.63
CA SER A 194 15.39 31.09 -7.52
C SER A 194 14.84 32.37 -6.88
N LYS A 195 14.32 32.31 -5.65
CA LYS A 195 13.67 33.40 -4.92
C LYS A 195 12.40 33.93 -5.59
N ASP A 196 11.75 33.14 -6.45
CA ASP A 196 10.43 33.42 -7.01
C ASP A 196 9.36 32.96 -6.04
N LEU A 197 9.16 33.72 -4.97
CA LEU A 197 8.24 33.39 -3.88
C LEU A 197 6.77 33.40 -4.33
N LEU A 198 6.44 34.17 -5.38
CA LEU A 198 5.09 34.20 -5.92
C LEU A 198 4.77 32.86 -6.61
N ARG A 199 5.63 32.42 -7.52
CA ARG A 199 5.51 31.13 -8.19
C ARG A 199 5.52 29.97 -7.18
N TYR A 200 6.41 30.03 -6.18
CA TYR A 200 6.47 29.06 -5.09
C TYR A 200 5.14 28.93 -4.35
N SER A 201 4.52 30.04 -3.95
CA SER A 201 3.23 30.00 -3.24
C SER A 201 2.09 29.48 -4.14
N GLN A 202 2.11 29.77 -5.44
CA GLN A 202 1.14 29.23 -6.40
C GLN A 202 1.27 27.72 -6.55
N LEU A 203 2.48 27.19 -6.59
CA LEU A 203 2.73 25.74 -6.69
C LEU A 203 2.31 24.99 -5.43
N ILE A 204 2.53 25.57 -4.23
CA ILE A 204 1.95 25.02 -3.00
C ILE A 204 0.43 24.97 -3.06
N ALA A 205 -0.21 26.03 -3.52
CA ALA A 205 -1.67 26.08 -3.65
C ALA A 205 -2.19 25.01 -4.63
N THR A 206 -1.47 24.78 -5.73
CA THR A 206 -1.77 23.71 -6.70
C THR A 206 -1.70 22.33 -6.07
N LEU A 207 -0.63 22.02 -5.33
CA LEU A 207 -0.48 20.73 -4.63
C LEU A 207 -1.57 20.55 -3.56
N GLN A 208 -1.91 21.62 -2.83
CA GLN A 208 -2.99 21.57 -1.83
C GLN A 208 -4.36 21.30 -2.48
N ALA A 209 -4.63 21.91 -3.65
CA ALA A 209 -5.88 21.66 -4.37
C ALA A 209 -5.98 20.21 -4.84
N GLN A 210 -4.88 19.63 -5.35
CA GLN A 210 -4.82 18.20 -5.72
C GLN A 210 -5.08 17.30 -4.51
N LEU A 211 -4.48 17.61 -3.36
CA LEU A 211 -4.68 16.86 -2.11
C LEU A 211 -6.14 16.92 -1.64
N GLU A 212 -6.76 18.10 -1.64
CA GLU A 212 -8.16 18.24 -1.21
C GLU A 212 -9.11 17.52 -2.18
N GLU A 213 -8.88 17.58 -3.49
CA GLU A 213 -9.63 16.81 -4.46
C GLU A 213 -9.53 15.30 -4.19
N GLN A 214 -8.33 14.79 -3.88
CA GLN A 214 -8.14 13.38 -3.57
C GLN A 214 -8.80 12.97 -2.25
N LYS A 215 -8.77 13.83 -1.22
CA LYS A 215 -9.50 13.60 0.03
C LYS A 215 -11.00 13.43 -0.20
N LEU A 216 -11.60 14.26 -1.05
CA LEU A 216 -13.01 14.15 -1.41
C LEU A 216 -13.33 12.83 -2.11
N LYS A 217 -12.45 12.37 -3.03
CA LYS A 217 -12.61 11.07 -3.73
C LYS A 217 -12.45 9.87 -2.79
N SER A 218 -11.57 9.97 -1.81
CA SER A 218 -11.27 8.89 -0.85
C SER A 218 -12.24 8.84 0.33
N SER A 219 -13.16 9.81 0.45
CA SER A 219 -14.13 9.88 1.54
C SER A 219 -15.21 8.79 1.43
N PRO A 220 -15.59 8.12 2.53
CA PRO A 220 -16.64 7.09 2.52
C PRO A 220 -18.01 7.56 2.00
N GLN A 221 -18.30 8.84 2.06
CA GLN A 221 -19.56 9.43 1.56
C GLN A 221 -19.67 9.38 0.03
N SER A 222 -18.57 9.42 -0.71
CA SER A 222 -18.58 9.31 -2.17
C SER A 222 -18.99 7.91 -2.67
N ILE A 223 -18.76 6.87 -1.87
CA ILE A 223 -19.11 5.49 -2.19
C ILE A 223 -20.62 5.26 -2.10
N VAL A 224 -21.31 5.93 -1.18
CA VAL A 224 -22.77 5.79 -1.00
C VAL A 224 -23.53 6.43 -2.16
N GLN A 225 -23.06 7.56 -2.70
CA GLN A 225 -23.70 8.22 -3.84
C GLN A 225 -23.51 7.44 -5.16
N ALA A 226 -22.35 6.82 -5.38
CA ALA A 226 -22.12 5.99 -6.57
C ALA A 226 -23.02 4.75 -6.59
N ASN A 227 -23.29 4.14 -5.44
CA ASN A 227 -24.18 2.97 -5.33
C ASN A 227 -25.67 3.32 -5.44
N GLN A 228 -26.07 4.55 -5.14
CA GLN A 228 -27.47 5.00 -5.27
C GLN A 228 -27.87 5.35 -6.70
N SER A 229 -26.91 5.73 -7.56
CA SER A 229 -27.19 6.05 -8.97
C SER A 229 -27.49 4.84 -9.86
N PHE A 230 -27.24 3.60 -9.40
CA PHE A 230 -27.55 2.38 -10.14
C PHE A 230 -28.88 1.74 -9.77
N SER A 231 -29.64 2.29 -8.81
CA SER A 231 -30.89 1.68 -8.34
C SER A 231 -32.16 2.26 -8.97
N THR A 232 -32.05 3.07 -10.01
CA THR A 232 -33.25 3.61 -10.68
C THR A 232 -33.31 3.17 -12.14
N VAL A 233 -33.43 1.86 -12.37
CA VAL A 233 -34.03 1.34 -13.61
C VAL A 233 -35.46 0.93 -13.27
N VAL A 234 -36.40 1.81 -13.55
CA VAL A 234 -37.82 1.55 -13.46
C VAL A 234 -38.21 0.65 -14.63
N VAL A 235 -38.71 -0.52 -14.30
CA VAL A 235 -39.41 -1.41 -15.25
C VAL A 235 -40.80 -0.83 -15.50
N TYR A 236 -41.12 -0.51 -16.76
CA TYR A 236 -42.46 -0.42 -17.28
C TYR A 236 -42.72 -1.58 -18.22
#